data_812c83a5fc63106900326101a0b38a77
#
_entry.id   812c83a5fc63106900326101a0b38a77
#
_cell.length_a   1.000
_cell.length_b   1.000
_cell.length_c   1.000
_cell.angle_alpha   90.00
_cell.angle_beta   90.00
_cell.angle_gamma   90.00
#
_symmetry.space_group_name_H-M   'P 1'
#
loop_
_entity.id
_entity.type
_entity.pdbx_description
1 polymer ?
#
loop_
_entity_poly.entity_id
_entity_poly.type
_entity_poly.pdbx_seq_one_letter_code
_entity_poly.pdbx_strand_id
1 'polypeptide(L)'
;MLHREQLIQKESIHPVLHATLQRSDGQTDLLVLVVRNSGKGLAKNVRFEAEPLPDHLPSKLVADAVMRLEMFSGGVDMLASGELYGGVFASMLALAAELPDQTFGGVLKLKASYENAFSDQCTSESVLDLSILNFNLSEIKSSGEQKPRKKLLY
;
A
#
# COMPACT_ATOMS: atom_id res chain seq x y z
N MET A 1 27.12 29.46 6.38
CA MET A 1 27.45 28.41 7.35
C MET A 1 26.21 27.88 8.03
N LEU A 2 25.47 28.70 8.77
CA LEU A 2 24.24 28.24 9.43
C LEU A 2 23.22 27.71 8.45
N HIS A 3 23.06 28.36 7.34
CA HIS A 3 22.11 27.95 6.32
C HIS A 3 22.42 26.55 5.78
N ARG A 4 23.69 26.25 5.57
CA ARG A 4 24.15 24.97 5.07
C ARG A 4 23.90 23.85 6.10
N GLU A 5 24.14 24.13 7.36
CA GLU A 5 23.87 23.18 8.43
C GLU A 5 22.38 22.86 8.55
N GLN A 6 21.53 23.85 8.38
CA GLN A 6 20.08 23.65 8.40
C GLN A 6 19.62 22.76 7.26
N LEU A 7 20.18 22.93 6.08
CA LEU A 7 19.85 22.07 4.94
C LEU A 7 20.26 20.62 5.19
N ILE A 8 21.44 20.40 5.76
CA ILE A 8 21.92 19.07 6.09
C ILE A 8 20.99 18.40 7.12
N GLN A 9 20.56 19.15 8.13
CA GLN A 9 19.65 18.63 9.14
C GLN A 9 18.30 18.24 8.53
N LYS A 10 17.74 19.06 7.65
CA LYS A 10 16.49 18.75 6.98
C LYS A 10 16.58 17.47 6.15
N GLU A 11 17.66 17.31 5.41
CA GLU A 11 17.88 16.12 4.61
C GLU A 11 18.03 14.87 5.46
N SER A 12 18.75 14.97 6.60
CA SER A 12 19.00 13.83 7.47
C SER A 12 17.76 13.35 8.21
N ILE A 13 16.74 14.21 8.36
CA ILE A 13 15.50 13.85 9.06
C ILE A 13 14.30 13.85 8.12
N HIS A 14 14.56 13.68 6.84
CA HIS A 14 13.50 13.68 5.84
C HIS A 14 12.71 12.36 5.90
N PRO A 15 11.38 12.42 6.00
CA PRO A 15 10.56 11.21 5.93
C PRO A 15 10.48 10.70 4.48
N VAL A 16 10.41 9.39 4.35
CA VAL A 16 10.23 8.74 3.04
C VAL A 16 9.16 7.67 3.20
N LEU A 17 8.06 7.84 2.50
CA LEU A 17 6.95 6.89 2.58
C LEU A 17 6.96 5.97 1.37
N HIS A 18 6.82 4.70 1.63
CA HIS A 18 6.62 3.70 0.58
C HIS A 18 5.42 2.84 0.88
N ALA A 19 4.73 2.42 -0.16
CA ALA A 19 3.65 1.45 -0.05
C ALA A 19 4.06 0.14 -0.69
N THR A 20 3.69 -0.97 -0.07
CA THR A 20 3.93 -2.30 -0.60
C THR A 20 2.68 -3.15 -0.48
N LEU A 21 2.53 -4.09 -1.42
CA LEU A 21 1.46 -5.06 -1.42
C LEU A 21 1.97 -6.38 -0.90
N GLN A 22 1.16 -7.05 -0.10
CA GLN A 22 1.48 -8.34 0.46
C GLN A 22 0.26 -9.23 0.47
N ARG A 23 0.47 -10.54 0.54
CA ARG A 23 -0.59 -11.47 0.90
C ARG A 23 -0.67 -11.53 2.41
N SER A 24 -1.87 -11.71 2.92
CA SER A 24 -2.04 -11.93 4.35
C SER A 24 -1.49 -13.30 4.72
N ASP A 25 -0.73 -13.34 5.81
CA ASP A 25 -0.21 -14.60 6.34
C ASP A 25 -1.36 -15.53 6.69
N GLY A 26 -1.26 -16.78 6.24
CA GLY A 26 -2.27 -17.79 6.53
C GLY A 26 -3.53 -17.69 5.70
N GLN A 27 -3.72 -16.63 4.92
CA GLN A 27 -4.88 -16.48 4.05
C GLN A 27 -4.43 -15.98 2.69
N THR A 28 -4.37 -16.88 1.73
CA THR A 28 -3.72 -16.61 0.44
C THR A 28 -4.51 -15.69 -0.49
N ASP A 29 -5.80 -15.49 -0.22
CA ASP A 29 -6.64 -14.65 -1.05
C ASP A 29 -6.81 -13.22 -0.53
N LEU A 30 -6.26 -12.90 0.63
CA LEU A 30 -6.38 -11.55 1.19
C LEU A 30 -5.16 -10.71 0.84
N LEU A 31 -5.45 -9.49 0.42
CA LEU A 31 -4.44 -8.52 0.04
C LEU A 31 -4.27 -7.48 1.13
N VAL A 32 -3.03 -7.25 1.51
CA VAL A 32 -2.65 -6.27 2.53
C VAL A 32 -1.85 -5.18 1.85
N LEU A 33 -2.19 -3.93 2.15
CA LEU A 33 -1.41 -2.78 1.73
C LEU A 33 -0.74 -2.19 2.96
N VAL A 34 0.57 -2.01 2.90
CA VAL A 34 1.36 -1.48 4.00
C VAL A 34 2.09 -0.22 3.53
N VAL A 35 1.99 0.83 4.31
CA VAL A 35 2.76 2.07 4.10
C VAL A 35 3.75 2.19 5.24
N ARG A 36 5.01 2.35 4.90
CA ARG A 36 6.09 2.46 5.88
C ARG A 36 6.83 3.77 5.68
N ASN A 37 7.18 4.42 6.78
CA ASN A 37 8.11 5.54 6.75
C ASN A 37 9.53 4.99 6.95
N SER A 38 10.27 4.86 5.87
CA SER A 38 11.63 4.34 5.91
C SER A 38 12.66 5.45 6.08
N GLY A 39 12.23 6.70 6.09
CA GLY A 39 13.10 7.84 6.34
C GLY A 39 13.38 8.02 7.81
N LYS A 40 14.21 8.99 8.12
CA LYS A 40 14.61 9.28 9.49
C LYS A 40 13.71 10.28 10.20
N GLY A 41 12.91 11.01 9.45
CA GLY A 41 12.05 12.04 9.98
C GLY A 41 10.62 11.62 10.15
N LEU A 42 9.87 12.42 10.88
CA LEU A 42 8.44 12.25 11.09
C LEU A 42 7.66 12.77 9.88
N ALA A 43 6.68 12.02 9.42
CA ALA A 43 5.70 12.49 8.45
C ALA A 43 4.43 12.89 9.19
N LYS A 44 3.90 14.08 8.91
CA LYS A 44 2.70 14.62 9.55
C LYS A 44 1.62 14.86 8.52
N ASN A 45 0.38 14.75 8.94
CA ASN A 45 -0.78 15.07 8.10
C ASN A 45 -0.74 14.33 6.77
N VAL A 46 -0.54 13.02 6.84
CA VAL A 46 -0.41 12.17 5.66
C VAL A 46 -1.76 11.98 4.99
N ARG A 47 -1.81 12.24 3.69
CA ARG A 47 -3.02 12.05 2.87
C ARG A 47 -2.65 11.22 1.66
N PHE A 48 -3.61 10.44 1.18
CA PHE A 48 -3.37 9.49 0.09
C PHE A 48 -4.34 9.69 -1.04
N GLU A 49 -3.84 9.45 -2.26
CA GLU A 49 -4.66 9.36 -3.47
C GLU A 49 -4.27 8.09 -4.21
N ALA A 50 -5.27 7.37 -4.70
CA ALA A 50 -5.05 6.16 -5.49
C ALA A 50 -5.48 6.44 -6.93
N GLU A 51 -4.56 6.29 -7.87
CA GLU A 51 -4.79 6.52 -9.29
C GLU A 51 -4.68 5.20 -10.06
N PRO A 52 -5.74 4.77 -10.76
CA PRO A 52 -5.67 3.54 -11.56
C PRO A 52 -4.79 3.74 -12.79
N LEU A 53 -3.89 2.78 -13.05
CA LEU A 53 -2.96 2.81 -14.18
C LEU A 53 -2.96 1.45 -14.89
N PRO A 54 -3.31 1.34 -16.16
CA PRO A 54 -4.05 2.34 -16.92
C PRO A 54 -5.46 2.50 -16.38
N ASP A 55 -6.18 3.47 -16.91
CA ASP A 55 -7.56 3.75 -16.49
C ASP A 55 -8.50 2.70 -17.10
N HIS A 56 -8.50 1.50 -16.53
CA HIS A 56 -9.37 0.41 -16.95
C HIS A 56 -9.94 -0.32 -15.73
N LEU A 57 -10.90 -1.19 -15.96
CA LEU A 57 -11.68 -1.80 -14.88
C LEU A 57 -10.83 -2.47 -13.80
N PRO A 58 -9.87 -3.35 -14.10
CA PRO A 58 -9.08 -3.98 -13.04
C PRO A 58 -8.38 -2.99 -12.13
N SER A 59 -7.76 -1.96 -12.71
CA SER A 59 -7.05 -0.94 -11.93
C SER A 59 -8.02 -0.10 -11.11
N LYS A 60 -9.18 0.23 -11.65
CA LYS A 60 -10.22 0.98 -10.92
C LYS A 60 -10.73 0.22 -9.72
N LEU A 61 -10.96 -1.07 -9.86
CA LEU A 61 -11.45 -1.89 -8.74
C LEU A 61 -10.44 -1.91 -7.59
N VAL A 62 -9.16 -2.01 -7.93
CA VAL A 62 -8.10 -1.99 -6.92
C VAL A 62 -8.03 -0.63 -6.23
N ALA A 63 -8.04 0.45 -7.01
CA ALA A 63 -7.99 1.80 -6.45
C ALA A 63 -9.16 2.05 -5.52
N ASP A 64 -10.38 1.66 -5.93
CA ASP A 64 -11.56 1.83 -5.09
C ASP A 64 -11.46 1.01 -3.81
N ALA A 65 -10.94 -0.21 -3.90
CA ALA A 65 -10.79 -1.07 -2.73
C ALA A 65 -9.81 -0.46 -1.73
N VAL A 66 -8.69 0.06 -2.20
CA VAL A 66 -7.71 0.72 -1.35
C VAL A 66 -8.31 1.92 -0.63
N MET A 67 -9.06 2.74 -1.35
CA MET A 67 -9.62 3.96 -0.77
C MET A 67 -10.78 3.71 0.20
N ARG A 68 -11.25 2.45 0.29
CA ARG A 68 -12.22 2.09 1.33
C ARG A 68 -11.57 1.93 2.70
N LEU A 69 -10.27 1.72 2.77
CA LEU A 69 -9.57 1.68 4.06
C LEU A 69 -9.56 3.08 4.66
N GLU A 70 -9.92 3.16 5.93
CA GLU A 70 -10.03 4.43 6.63
C GLU A 70 -8.73 5.23 6.59
N MET A 71 -7.60 4.58 6.76
CA MET A 71 -6.31 5.29 6.73
C MET A 71 -6.05 5.96 5.38
N PHE A 72 -6.56 5.41 4.29
CA PHE A 72 -6.35 5.98 2.96
C PHE A 72 -7.40 7.05 2.63
N SER A 73 -8.63 6.87 3.04
CA SER A 73 -9.67 7.87 2.80
C SER A 73 -9.60 9.03 3.79
N GLY A 74 -9.23 8.78 5.02
CA GLY A 74 -9.16 9.78 6.08
C GLY A 74 -7.78 10.32 6.37
N GLY A 75 -6.75 9.63 5.92
CA GLY A 75 -5.37 10.00 6.18
C GLY A 75 -4.86 9.53 7.54
N VAL A 76 -3.61 9.83 7.81
CA VAL A 76 -2.93 9.48 9.05
C VAL A 76 -2.30 10.75 9.61
N ASP A 77 -2.52 11.02 10.89
CA ASP A 77 -2.00 12.24 11.49
C ASP A 77 -0.49 12.27 11.54
N MET A 78 0.12 11.16 11.91
CA MET A 78 1.58 11.06 12.04
C MET A 78 2.04 9.65 11.73
N LEU A 79 3.21 9.58 11.11
CA LEU A 79 3.89 8.33 10.83
C LEU A 79 5.37 8.54 11.16
N ALA A 80 5.81 7.98 12.28
CA ALA A 80 7.17 8.16 12.75
C ALA A 80 8.17 7.34 11.94
N SER A 81 9.44 7.67 12.05
CA SER A 81 10.51 6.92 11.40
C SER A 81 10.43 5.44 11.76
N GLY A 82 10.43 4.59 10.76
CA GLY A 82 10.32 3.14 10.94
C GLY A 82 8.92 2.61 11.18
N GLU A 83 7.98 3.48 11.45
CA GLU A 83 6.60 3.10 11.70
C GLU A 83 5.90 2.70 10.41
N LEU A 84 4.97 1.77 10.53
CA LEU A 84 4.17 1.34 9.39
C LEU A 84 2.70 1.25 9.79
N TYR A 85 1.84 1.48 8.80
CA TYR A 85 0.42 1.23 8.90
C TYR A 85 -0.01 0.37 7.73
N GLY A 86 -0.95 -0.50 7.96
CA GLY A 86 -1.45 -1.33 6.88
C GLY A 86 -2.78 -1.95 7.24
N GLY A 87 -3.36 -2.58 6.25
CA GLY A 87 -4.62 -3.28 6.45
C GLY A 87 -4.97 -4.14 5.25
N VAL A 88 -5.88 -5.07 5.49
CA VAL A 88 -6.47 -5.89 4.45
C VAL A 88 -7.46 -5.01 3.69
N PHE A 89 -7.23 -4.80 2.40
CA PHE A 89 -8.10 -3.93 1.61
C PHE A 89 -9.02 -4.70 0.66
N ALA A 90 -8.69 -5.94 0.35
CA ALA A 90 -9.48 -6.71 -0.61
C ALA A 90 -9.22 -8.20 -0.50
N SER A 91 -10.19 -8.97 -0.99
CA SER A 91 -10.03 -10.38 -1.32
C SER A 91 -9.74 -10.49 -2.80
N MET A 92 -8.74 -11.25 -3.18
CA MET A 92 -8.40 -11.47 -4.58
C MET A 92 -9.53 -12.15 -5.34
N LEU A 93 -10.16 -13.13 -4.67
CA LEU A 93 -11.28 -13.82 -5.30
C LEU A 93 -12.45 -12.87 -5.54
N ALA A 94 -12.71 -11.97 -4.59
CA ALA A 94 -13.79 -11.00 -4.74
C ALA A 94 -13.50 -10.01 -5.87
N LEU A 95 -12.25 -9.53 -5.96
CA LEU A 95 -11.88 -8.62 -7.04
C LEU A 95 -11.96 -9.30 -8.41
N ALA A 96 -11.44 -10.52 -8.50
CA ALA A 96 -11.47 -11.26 -9.76
C ALA A 96 -12.89 -11.59 -10.21
N ALA A 97 -13.79 -11.83 -9.27
CA ALA A 97 -15.18 -12.14 -9.59
C ALA A 97 -15.91 -10.97 -10.28
N GLU A 98 -15.42 -9.75 -10.08
CA GLU A 98 -16.01 -8.58 -10.72
C GLU A 98 -15.45 -8.34 -12.12
N LEU A 99 -14.48 -9.14 -12.57
CA LEU A 99 -13.86 -8.99 -13.87
C LEU A 99 -14.47 -10.00 -14.86
N PRO A 100 -14.68 -9.60 -16.14
CA PRO A 100 -15.35 -10.44 -17.12
C PRO A 100 -14.70 -11.82 -17.32
N ASP A 101 -13.37 -11.86 -17.32
CA ASP A 101 -12.62 -13.09 -17.55
C ASP A 101 -12.08 -13.71 -16.27
N GLN A 102 -12.41 -13.14 -15.13
CA GLN A 102 -11.93 -13.56 -13.82
C GLN A 102 -10.40 -13.59 -13.73
N THR A 103 -9.75 -12.76 -14.53
CA THR A 103 -8.30 -12.61 -14.49
C THR A 103 -7.92 -11.55 -13.47
N PHE A 104 -7.03 -11.91 -12.56
CA PHE A 104 -6.61 -10.98 -11.53
C PHE A 104 -5.50 -10.06 -12.05
N GLY A 105 -5.62 -8.79 -11.76
CA GLY A 105 -4.61 -7.82 -12.19
C GLY A 105 -4.96 -6.43 -11.71
N GLY A 106 -4.31 -5.46 -12.33
CA GLY A 106 -4.51 -4.06 -12.03
C GLY A 106 -3.24 -3.41 -11.54
N VAL A 107 -3.09 -2.15 -11.88
CA VAL A 107 -1.94 -1.34 -11.48
C VAL A 107 -2.47 -0.06 -10.85
N LEU A 108 -1.88 0.32 -9.76
CA LEU A 108 -2.30 1.46 -8.97
C LEU A 108 -1.09 2.32 -8.65
N LYS A 109 -1.22 3.62 -8.82
CA LYS A 109 -0.25 4.57 -8.29
C LYS A 109 -0.82 5.16 -7.01
N LEU A 110 -0.14 4.93 -5.91
CA LEU A 110 -0.53 5.50 -4.62
C LEU A 110 0.37 6.69 -4.36
N LYS A 111 -0.24 7.85 -4.23
CA LYS A 111 0.47 9.09 -3.93
C LYS A 111 0.20 9.47 -2.49
N ALA A 112 1.25 9.74 -1.75
CA ALA A 112 1.17 10.25 -0.39
C ALA A 112 1.64 11.70 -0.37
N SER A 113 0.86 12.56 0.28
CA SER A 113 1.21 13.95 0.52
C SER A 113 1.30 14.16 2.01
N TYR A 114 2.35 14.78 2.49
CA TYR A 114 2.60 14.92 3.92
C TYR A 114 3.52 16.09 4.20
N GLU A 115 3.72 16.37 5.48
CA GLU A 115 4.65 17.41 5.92
C GLU A 115 5.76 16.78 6.72
N ASN A 116 6.97 17.33 6.61
CA ASN A 116 8.07 16.91 7.47
C ASN A 116 8.01 17.67 8.81
N ALA A 117 8.99 17.45 9.66
CA ALA A 117 9.05 18.09 10.99
C ALA A 117 9.15 19.63 10.90
N PHE A 118 9.58 20.14 9.77
CA PHE A 118 9.68 21.60 9.53
C PHE A 118 8.46 22.17 8.82
N SER A 119 7.42 21.36 8.67
CA SER A 119 6.17 21.72 7.96
C SER A 119 6.37 21.99 6.47
N ASP A 120 7.45 21.50 5.89
CA ASP A 120 7.64 21.53 4.44
C ASP A 120 6.76 20.45 3.80
N GLN A 121 6.17 20.76 2.67
CA GLN A 121 5.32 19.81 1.94
C GLN A 121 6.17 18.78 1.20
N CYS A 122 5.79 17.53 1.36
CA CYS A 122 6.49 16.40 0.75
C CYS A 122 5.49 15.52 0.02
N THR A 123 5.96 14.80 -0.99
CA THR A 123 5.15 13.81 -1.68
C THR A 123 5.99 12.56 -1.95
N SER A 124 5.32 11.42 -1.97
CA SER A 124 5.93 10.14 -2.36
C SER A 124 4.94 9.42 -3.26
N GLU A 125 5.44 8.68 -4.23
CA GLU A 125 4.59 7.88 -5.10
C GLU A 125 5.07 6.43 -5.07
N SER A 126 4.12 5.51 -5.06
CA SER A 126 4.40 4.08 -5.15
C SER A 126 3.52 3.50 -6.24
N VAL A 127 4.11 2.74 -7.15
CA VAL A 127 3.37 2.03 -8.19
C VAL A 127 3.22 0.59 -7.73
N LEU A 128 1.99 0.14 -7.64
CA LEU A 128 1.64 -1.18 -7.14
C LEU A 128 1.00 -1.97 -8.26
N ASP A 129 1.67 -3.03 -8.67
CA ASP A 129 1.20 -3.89 -9.76
C ASP A 129 0.80 -5.24 -9.17
N LEU A 130 -0.49 -5.52 -9.16
CA LEU A 130 -1.01 -6.73 -8.56
C LEU A 130 -0.64 -7.99 -9.32
N SER A 131 -0.29 -7.86 -10.60
CA SER A 131 0.12 -9.00 -11.40
C SER A 131 1.43 -9.63 -10.92
N ILE A 132 2.28 -8.86 -10.24
CA ILE A 132 3.55 -9.38 -9.74
C ILE A 132 3.38 -10.39 -8.60
N LEU A 133 2.20 -10.47 -8.03
CA LEU A 133 1.92 -11.42 -6.96
C LEU A 133 1.74 -12.84 -7.48
N ASN A 134 1.71 -13.01 -8.80
CA ASN A 134 1.65 -14.31 -9.47
C ASN A 134 0.54 -15.18 -8.96
N PHE A 135 -0.67 -14.64 -8.94
CA PHE A 135 -1.81 -15.39 -8.48
C PHE A 135 -2.46 -16.18 -9.59
N ASN A 136 -2.85 -17.37 -9.23
CA ASN A 136 -3.67 -18.24 -10.07
C ASN A 136 -4.93 -18.54 -9.27
N LEU A 137 -6.10 -18.25 -9.83
CA LEU A 137 -7.35 -18.46 -9.15
C LEU A 137 -7.57 -19.93 -8.76
N SER A 138 -7.10 -20.85 -9.60
CA SER A 138 -7.18 -22.28 -9.27
C SER A 138 -6.35 -22.62 -8.05
N GLU A 139 -5.16 -22.05 -7.94
CA GLU A 139 -4.30 -22.24 -6.78
C GLU A 139 -4.94 -21.67 -5.52
N ILE A 140 -5.53 -20.48 -5.63
CA ILE A 140 -6.20 -19.85 -4.51
C ILE A 140 -7.34 -20.70 -4.01
N LYS A 141 -8.19 -21.19 -4.92
CA LYS A 141 -9.31 -22.04 -4.58
C LYS A 141 -8.86 -23.34 -3.93
N SER A 142 -7.82 -23.96 -4.48
CA SER A 142 -7.24 -25.17 -3.88
C SER A 142 -6.73 -24.90 -2.47
N SER A 143 -6.03 -23.81 -2.29
CA SER A 143 -5.52 -23.41 -0.97
C SER A 143 -6.66 -23.21 0.01
N GLY A 144 -7.75 -22.59 -0.44
CA GLY A 144 -8.92 -22.35 0.40
C GLY A 144 -9.61 -23.64 0.81
N GLU A 145 -9.57 -24.69 0.00
CA GLU A 145 -10.17 -25.96 0.30
C GLU A 145 -9.29 -26.85 1.20
N GLN A 146 -8.01 -26.63 1.18
CA GLN A 146 -7.07 -27.42 1.98
C GLN A 146 -7.16 -27.04 3.45
N LYS A 147 -6.84 -28.00 4.30
CA LYS A 147 -6.77 -27.74 5.72
C LYS A 147 -5.69 -26.71 6.00
N PRO A 148 -5.88 -25.88 7.01
CA PRO A 148 -4.95 -24.79 7.30
C PRO A 148 -3.65 -25.23 7.94
N ARG A 149 -3.18 -26.41 7.66
CA ARG A 149 -1.92 -26.91 8.20
C ARG A 149 -0.73 -26.04 7.86
N LYS A 150 -0.87 -25.27 6.83
CA LYS A 150 0.21 -24.37 6.39
C LYS A 150 0.58 -23.33 7.41
N LYS A 151 -0.35 -23.00 8.26
CA LYS A 151 -0.10 -22.01 9.30
C LYS A 151 0.98 -22.44 10.26
N LEU A 152 1.31 -23.71 10.27
CA LEU A 152 2.34 -24.21 11.15
C LEU A 152 3.73 -23.72 10.78
N LEU A 153 3.85 -23.10 9.64
CA LEU A 153 5.11 -22.54 9.19
C LEU A 153 5.46 -21.22 9.88
N TYR A 154 4.59 -20.72 10.70
CA TYR A 154 4.78 -19.42 11.36
C TYR A 154 5.03 -19.55 12.85
#